data_5d80a8a151f1c6fae29b8f2e6476d602
#
_entry.id   5d80a8a151f1c6fae29b8f2e6476d602
#
_cell.length_a   1.000
_cell.length_b   1.000
_cell.length_c   1.000
_cell.angle_alpha   90.00
_cell.angle_beta   90.00
_cell.angle_gamma   90.00
#
_symmetry.space_group_name_H-M   'P 1'
#
loop_
_entity.id
_entity.type
_entity.pdbx_description
1 polymer ?
#
loop_
_entity_poly.entity_id
_entity_poly.type
_entity_poly.pdbx_seq_one_letter_code
_entity_poly.pdbx_strand_id
1 'polypeptide(L)'
;MQLSEIGGHLTARTGIDDLMEDLFKALHSEEAGLCQLNGGSPAVIPEVTELWRRSMAELVRNGKFDVLVGHYAHPGGDPRFIRALVRFLNERCGWNLKPENVAITQGGQMACFTLFNMLAGPCKDGCVREILFPLCPDYVGYQSQSLCGGVMFRGIRPGIRMLDAHTFKYVIDFDRLDIRPETAAVCMSRPTNPTGNVVTDEELDRLREMTARAGVPLMIDNAYGPPLPNICFVPVKPAWDENMILTMSLSKIGLPGTRTGIVIARPDIIRAVVSMVTTSSLCPNNLGQALVTPYLEDGTLERVCRETLTPFYRRQAEFALALLPELFGESIPWRVHKSEGAMFLWLWFEGLPITCQELYERCKARGCFVNPGYHFFFALPEEEDQPWPHRHECIRISFTQTEDLLRKGLSIVADEVKKAYSHS
;
A
#
# COMPACT_ATOMS: atom_id res chain seq x y z
N MET A 1 18.33 -12.82 -25.97
CA MET A 1 17.17 -13.74 -25.77
C MET A 1 15.94 -13.02 -26.28
N GLN A 2 15.13 -13.66 -27.11
CA GLN A 2 13.85 -13.08 -27.54
C GLN A 2 12.78 -13.46 -26.53
N LEU A 3 12.14 -12.45 -25.94
CA LEU A 3 11.05 -12.62 -24.99
C LEU A 3 9.71 -12.66 -25.73
N SER A 4 8.70 -13.31 -25.13
CA SER A 4 7.31 -13.13 -25.55
C SER A 4 6.87 -11.68 -25.28
N GLU A 5 5.76 -11.25 -25.88
CA GLU A 5 5.18 -9.91 -25.64
C GLU A 5 4.91 -9.67 -24.16
N ILE A 6 4.24 -10.61 -23.48
CA ILE A 6 4.01 -10.58 -22.03
C ILE A 6 5.33 -10.56 -21.26
N GLY A 7 6.30 -11.40 -21.64
CA GLY A 7 7.61 -11.44 -21.01
C GLY A 7 8.35 -10.11 -21.14
N GLY A 8 8.32 -9.51 -22.34
CA GLY A 8 8.92 -8.19 -22.59
C GLY A 8 8.27 -7.10 -21.73
N HIS A 9 6.95 -7.11 -21.63
CA HIS A 9 6.22 -6.15 -20.80
C HIS A 9 6.53 -6.30 -19.30
N LEU A 10 6.47 -7.52 -18.75
CA LEU A 10 6.71 -7.76 -17.33
C LEU A 10 8.17 -7.58 -16.89
N THR A 11 9.10 -7.58 -17.84
CA THR A 11 10.53 -7.35 -17.57
C THR A 11 10.99 -5.94 -17.97
N ALA A 12 10.09 -5.11 -18.47
CA ALA A 12 10.37 -3.70 -18.69
C ALA A 12 10.68 -3.02 -17.35
N ARG A 13 11.79 -2.28 -17.31
CA ARG A 13 12.20 -1.58 -16.08
C ARG A 13 11.18 -0.49 -15.74
N THR A 14 10.73 -0.48 -14.50
CA THR A 14 9.75 0.46 -13.97
C THR A 14 10.31 1.21 -12.77
N GLY A 15 9.64 2.27 -12.33
CA GLY A 15 10.07 3.03 -11.14
C GLY A 15 10.15 2.18 -9.86
N ILE A 16 9.37 1.08 -9.75
CA ILE A 16 9.48 0.18 -8.60
C ILE A 16 10.77 -0.64 -8.62
N ASP A 17 11.26 -1.01 -9.81
CA ASP A 17 12.51 -1.77 -9.94
C ASP A 17 13.69 -0.95 -9.46
N ASP A 18 13.76 0.33 -9.85
CA ASP A 18 14.78 1.27 -9.40
C ASP A 18 14.73 1.47 -7.88
N LEU A 19 13.53 1.69 -7.33
CA LEU A 19 13.33 1.85 -5.89
C LEU A 19 13.70 0.59 -5.10
N MET A 20 13.40 -0.60 -5.62
CA MET A 20 13.75 -1.88 -4.97
C MET A 20 15.24 -2.19 -5.06
N GLU A 21 15.89 -1.87 -6.19
CA GLU A 21 17.34 -2.01 -6.34
C GLU A 21 18.08 -1.12 -5.34
N ASP A 22 17.67 0.13 -5.22
CA ASP A 22 18.27 1.06 -4.27
C ASP A 22 18.00 0.66 -2.80
N LEU A 23 16.80 0.21 -2.49
CA LEU A 23 16.48 -0.33 -1.17
C LEU A 23 17.36 -1.54 -0.84
N PHE A 24 17.55 -2.46 -1.79
CA PHE A 24 18.38 -3.65 -1.61
C PHE A 24 19.87 -3.27 -1.41
N LYS A 25 20.38 -2.37 -2.23
CA LYS A 25 21.76 -1.85 -2.08
C LYS A 25 21.97 -1.20 -0.72
N ALA A 26 21.02 -0.38 -0.29
CA ALA A 26 21.11 0.30 1.01
C ALA A 26 20.99 -0.67 2.20
N LEU A 27 20.17 -1.72 2.11
CA LEU A 27 20.05 -2.75 3.16
C LEU A 27 21.30 -3.62 3.32
N HIS A 28 22.06 -3.80 2.24
CA HIS A 28 23.29 -4.63 2.23
C HIS A 28 24.58 -3.79 2.22
N SER A 29 24.44 -2.46 2.30
CA SER A 29 25.60 -1.58 2.44
C SER A 29 26.17 -1.67 3.87
N GLU A 30 27.48 -1.81 3.98
CA GLU A 30 28.20 -1.71 5.25
C GLU A 30 28.38 -0.24 5.70
N GLU A 31 27.92 0.73 4.89
CA GLU A 31 27.99 2.15 5.24
C GLU A 31 27.02 2.48 6.38
N ALA A 32 27.59 2.81 7.52
CA ALA A 32 26.82 3.24 8.67
C ALA A 32 26.14 4.60 8.41
N GLY A 33 24.86 4.71 8.77
CA GLY A 33 24.12 5.97 8.79
C GLY A 33 23.46 6.38 7.47
N LEU A 34 23.20 5.46 6.56
CA LEU A 34 22.30 5.68 5.42
C LEU A 34 20.87 5.93 5.90
N CYS A 35 20.23 6.96 5.35
CA CYS A 35 18.86 7.33 5.69
C CYS A 35 17.90 6.70 4.68
N GLN A 36 17.37 5.51 5.00
CA GLN A 36 16.45 4.76 4.14
C GLN A 36 15.01 5.24 4.34
N LEU A 37 14.68 6.42 3.83
CA LEU A 37 13.34 7.01 3.92
C LEU A 37 12.43 6.62 2.74
N ASN A 38 12.89 5.73 1.86
CA ASN A 38 12.14 5.21 0.71
C ASN A 38 11.40 3.89 1.01
N GLY A 39 11.74 3.21 2.11
CA GLY A 39 11.25 1.86 2.41
C GLY A 39 9.74 1.76 2.65
N GLY A 40 9.17 0.61 2.26
CA GLY A 40 7.81 0.21 2.60
C GLY A 40 7.75 -0.87 3.69
N SER A 41 8.89 -1.25 4.27
CA SER A 41 8.96 -2.22 5.35
C SER A 41 8.44 -1.62 6.67
N PRO A 42 7.71 -2.41 7.48
CA PRO A 42 7.31 -1.95 8.82
C PRO A 42 8.54 -1.73 9.70
N ALA A 43 8.41 -0.84 10.68
CA ALA A 43 9.42 -0.66 11.71
C ALA A 43 9.61 -1.95 12.53
N VAL A 44 10.83 -2.18 12.98
CA VAL A 44 11.12 -3.27 13.92
C VAL A 44 10.76 -2.80 15.33
N ILE A 45 9.61 -3.26 15.83
CA ILE A 45 9.11 -2.94 17.17
C ILE A 45 9.40 -4.12 18.08
N PRO A 46 10.22 -3.95 19.15
CA PRO A 46 10.70 -5.07 19.97
C PRO A 46 9.59 -5.97 20.52
N GLU A 47 8.51 -5.38 21.05
CA GLU A 47 7.38 -6.09 21.61
C GLU A 47 6.64 -6.93 20.57
N VAL A 48 6.50 -6.41 19.35
CA VAL A 48 5.88 -7.12 18.22
C VAL A 48 6.78 -8.25 17.74
N THR A 49 8.09 -7.98 17.64
CA THR A 49 9.06 -8.99 17.22
C THR A 49 9.11 -10.15 18.22
N GLU A 50 9.06 -9.85 19.52
CA GLU A 50 9.04 -10.86 20.57
C GLU A 50 7.77 -11.72 20.53
N LEU A 51 6.62 -11.13 20.18
CA LEU A 51 5.39 -11.89 19.97
C LEU A 51 5.58 -12.96 18.89
N TRP A 52 6.18 -12.60 17.77
CA TRP A 52 6.41 -13.54 16.66
C TRP A 52 7.47 -14.58 16.98
N ARG A 53 8.52 -14.23 17.74
CA ARG A 53 9.52 -15.19 18.24
C ARG A 53 8.88 -16.27 19.13
N ARG A 54 7.99 -15.85 20.06
CA ARG A 54 7.27 -16.78 20.93
C ARG A 54 6.36 -17.71 20.14
N SER A 55 5.62 -17.17 19.18
CA SER A 55 4.76 -17.99 18.32
C SER A 55 5.57 -19.03 17.53
N MET A 56 6.70 -18.62 16.95
CA MET A 56 7.60 -19.54 16.25
C MET A 56 8.16 -20.61 17.18
N ALA A 57 8.65 -20.23 18.35
CA ALA A 57 9.18 -21.18 19.33
C ALA A 57 8.12 -22.22 19.76
N GLU A 58 6.86 -21.81 19.87
CA GLU A 58 5.76 -22.69 20.17
C GLU A 58 5.47 -23.69 19.04
N LEU A 59 5.48 -23.22 17.78
CA LEU A 59 5.33 -24.10 16.61
C LEU A 59 6.41 -25.18 16.54
N VAL A 60 7.66 -24.82 16.84
CA VAL A 60 8.78 -25.77 16.90
C VAL A 60 8.59 -26.76 18.06
N ARG A 61 8.29 -26.27 19.26
CA ARG A 61 8.16 -27.08 20.48
C ARG A 61 7.06 -28.13 20.37
N ASN A 62 5.95 -27.80 19.74
CA ASN A 62 4.79 -28.70 19.63
C ASN A 62 4.76 -29.55 18.35
N GLY A 63 5.85 -29.52 17.55
CA GLY A 63 6.00 -30.32 16.32
C GLY A 63 5.15 -29.83 15.12
N LYS A 64 4.43 -28.73 15.26
CA LYS A 64 3.63 -28.19 14.14
C LYS A 64 4.51 -27.62 13.03
N PHE A 65 5.71 -27.17 13.35
CA PHE A 65 6.68 -26.68 12.39
C PHE A 65 6.95 -27.73 11.30
N ASP A 66 7.16 -28.99 11.67
CA ASP A 66 7.50 -30.06 10.72
C ASP A 66 6.40 -30.26 9.68
N VAL A 67 5.14 -30.19 10.11
CA VAL A 67 3.98 -30.26 9.19
C VAL A 67 3.91 -29.03 8.28
N LEU A 68 4.15 -27.84 8.83
CA LEU A 68 4.08 -26.57 8.09
C LEU A 68 5.12 -26.49 6.97
N VAL A 69 6.32 -27.03 7.19
CA VAL A 69 7.40 -26.98 6.18
C VAL A 69 7.48 -28.24 5.33
N GLY A 70 6.95 -29.37 5.79
CA GLY A 70 7.02 -30.66 5.12
C GLY A 70 5.86 -30.97 4.17
N HIS A 71 4.79 -30.18 4.17
CA HIS A 71 3.59 -30.44 3.36
C HIS A 71 3.09 -29.20 2.64
N TYR A 72 2.52 -29.40 1.45
CA TYR A 72 1.79 -28.34 0.76
C TYR A 72 0.53 -27.93 1.54
N ALA A 73 0.27 -26.63 1.59
CA ALA A 73 -0.94 -26.07 2.19
C ALA A 73 -2.16 -26.25 1.28
N HIS A 74 -3.35 -26.01 1.82
CA HIS A 74 -4.58 -25.91 1.01
C HIS A 74 -4.50 -24.67 0.09
N PRO A 75 -4.87 -24.76 -1.20
CA PRO A 75 -4.75 -23.66 -2.15
C PRO A 75 -5.48 -22.37 -1.73
N GLY A 76 -6.58 -22.49 -0.99
CA GLY A 76 -7.31 -21.33 -0.45
C GLY A 76 -6.72 -20.73 0.83
N GLY A 77 -5.75 -21.41 1.46
CA GLY A 77 -5.17 -21.06 2.75
C GLY A 77 -5.50 -22.04 3.87
N ASP A 78 -4.93 -21.83 5.05
CA ASP A 78 -5.18 -22.66 6.23
C ASP A 78 -6.63 -22.53 6.73
N PRO A 79 -7.43 -23.59 6.77
CA PRO A 79 -8.83 -23.52 7.20
C PRO A 79 -9.01 -23.04 8.66
N ARG A 80 -8.02 -23.27 9.56
CA ARG A 80 -8.09 -22.78 10.93
C ARG A 80 -7.89 -21.27 10.97
N PHE A 81 -6.89 -20.77 10.24
CA PHE A 81 -6.66 -19.34 10.10
C PHE A 81 -7.88 -18.63 9.51
N ILE A 82 -8.44 -19.14 8.41
CA ILE A 82 -9.62 -18.58 7.76
C ILE A 82 -10.80 -18.51 8.72
N ARG A 83 -11.11 -19.59 9.45
CA ARG A 83 -12.19 -19.59 10.46
C ARG A 83 -11.95 -18.59 11.59
N ALA A 84 -10.73 -18.50 12.09
CA ALA A 84 -10.36 -17.54 13.14
C ALA A 84 -10.52 -16.09 12.64
N LEU A 85 -10.06 -15.81 11.41
CA LEU A 85 -10.17 -14.49 10.78
C LEU A 85 -11.64 -14.11 10.53
N VAL A 86 -12.45 -15.01 9.96
CA VAL A 86 -13.88 -14.80 9.72
C VAL A 86 -14.60 -14.48 11.03
N ARG A 87 -14.36 -15.28 12.08
CA ARG A 87 -14.97 -15.02 13.40
C ARG A 87 -14.57 -13.64 13.92
N PHE A 88 -13.28 -13.32 13.90
CA PHE A 88 -12.75 -12.02 14.34
C PHE A 88 -13.41 -10.85 13.58
N LEU A 89 -13.47 -10.92 12.26
CA LEU A 89 -14.05 -9.85 11.43
C LEU A 89 -15.57 -9.69 11.67
N ASN A 90 -16.29 -10.79 11.81
CA ASN A 90 -17.72 -10.75 12.10
C ASN A 90 -18.01 -10.14 13.48
N GLU A 91 -17.24 -10.52 14.51
CA GLU A 91 -17.39 -10.00 15.87
C GLU A 91 -17.00 -8.51 15.97
N ARG A 92 -15.95 -8.07 15.26
CA ARG A 92 -15.42 -6.70 15.39
C ARG A 92 -16.04 -5.69 14.41
N CYS A 93 -16.41 -6.15 13.22
CA CYS A 93 -16.92 -5.28 12.17
C CYS A 93 -18.43 -5.44 11.93
N GLY A 94 -19.08 -6.42 12.57
CA GLY A 94 -20.49 -6.71 12.36
C GLY A 94 -20.79 -7.29 10.96
N TRP A 95 -19.79 -7.89 10.30
CA TRP A 95 -19.97 -8.48 8.99
C TRP A 95 -20.60 -9.88 9.10
N ASN A 96 -21.09 -10.41 7.97
CA ASN A 96 -21.65 -11.77 7.90
C ASN A 96 -20.85 -12.64 6.93
N LEU A 97 -19.51 -12.66 7.15
CA LEU A 97 -18.60 -13.47 6.35
C LEU A 97 -18.73 -14.95 6.67
N LYS A 98 -18.45 -15.76 5.66
CA LYS A 98 -18.25 -17.21 5.75
C LYS A 98 -16.84 -17.57 5.28
N PRO A 99 -16.30 -18.76 5.57
CA PRO A 99 -15.00 -19.20 5.06
C PRO A 99 -14.84 -19.06 3.55
N GLU A 100 -15.93 -19.24 2.80
CA GLU A 100 -15.99 -19.13 1.33
C GLU A 100 -15.80 -17.69 0.82
N ASN A 101 -15.84 -16.70 1.70
CA ASN A 101 -15.57 -15.31 1.38
C ASN A 101 -14.07 -14.97 1.49
N VAL A 102 -13.19 -15.90 1.86
CA VAL A 102 -11.77 -15.61 2.15
C VAL A 102 -10.85 -16.52 1.35
N ALA A 103 -9.84 -15.92 0.72
CA ALA A 103 -8.69 -16.64 0.15
C ALA A 103 -7.38 -16.01 0.58
N ILE A 104 -6.33 -16.84 0.64
CA ILE A 104 -4.98 -16.40 0.98
C ILE A 104 -4.10 -16.40 -0.27
N THR A 105 -3.22 -15.41 -0.35
CA THR A 105 -2.28 -15.20 -1.48
C THR A 105 -0.85 -15.03 -0.98
N GLN A 106 0.12 -15.03 -1.91
CA GLN A 106 1.55 -14.77 -1.62
C GLN A 106 1.82 -13.29 -1.32
N GLY A 107 1.14 -12.73 -0.32
CA GLY A 107 1.16 -11.32 0.06
C GLY A 107 0.18 -10.46 -0.73
N GLY A 108 -0.03 -9.21 -0.27
CA GLY A 108 -0.95 -8.24 -0.90
C GLY A 108 -0.61 -7.94 -2.36
N GLN A 109 0.69 -7.91 -2.73
CA GLN A 109 1.14 -7.72 -4.11
C GLN A 109 0.54 -8.77 -5.05
N MET A 110 0.58 -10.06 -4.67
CA MET A 110 -0.02 -11.14 -5.47
C MET A 110 -1.55 -11.13 -5.41
N ALA A 111 -2.15 -10.61 -4.35
CA ALA A 111 -3.60 -10.41 -4.31
C ALA A 111 -4.03 -9.41 -5.38
N CYS A 112 -3.37 -8.24 -5.45
CA CYS A 112 -3.65 -7.22 -6.47
C CYS A 112 -3.35 -7.73 -7.88
N PHE A 113 -2.17 -8.35 -8.11
CA PHE A 113 -1.82 -8.94 -9.41
C PHE A 113 -2.89 -9.93 -9.88
N THR A 114 -3.33 -10.82 -9.00
CA THR A 114 -4.36 -11.82 -9.30
C THR A 114 -5.69 -11.14 -9.66
N LEU A 115 -6.14 -10.20 -8.82
CA LEU A 115 -7.43 -9.51 -9.00
C LEU A 115 -7.44 -8.63 -10.26
N PHE A 116 -6.40 -7.86 -10.51
CA PHE A 116 -6.32 -6.99 -11.68
C PHE A 116 -6.37 -7.80 -12.98
N ASN A 117 -5.54 -8.84 -13.12
CA ASN A 117 -5.50 -9.64 -14.33
C ASN A 117 -6.69 -10.62 -14.47
N MET A 118 -7.43 -10.87 -13.39
CA MET A 118 -8.69 -11.61 -13.43
C MET A 118 -9.85 -10.75 -13.92
N LEU A 119 -9.87 -9.47 -13.55
CA LEU A 119 -11.02 -8.58 -13.79
C LEU A 119 -10.83 -7.71 -15.04
N ALA A 120 -9.60 -7.27 -15.34
CA ALA A 120 -9.29 -6.33 -16.41
C ALA A 120 -8.38 -6.94 -17.49
N GLY A 121 -8.26 -6.24 -18.62
CA GLY A 121 -7.52 -6.69 -19.80
C GLY A 121 -8.44 -7.09 -20.96
N PRO A 122 -7.89 -7.71 -22.01
CA PRO A 122 -8.65 -8.14 -23.18
C PRO A 122 -9.70 -9.20 -22.81
N CYS A 123 -10.96 -8.96 -23.20
CA CYS A 123 -12.10 -9.84 -22.96
C CYS A 123 -12.52 -10.59 -24.23
N LYS A 124 -13.28 -11.68 -24.04
CA LYS A 124 -13.76 -12.53 -25.15
C LYS A 124 -14.72 -11.79 -26.11
N ASP A 125 -15.35 -10.72 -25.63
CA ASP A 125 -16.23 -9.84 -26.43
C ASP A 125 -15.48 -8.84 -27.30
N GLY A 126 -14.13 -8.85 -27.25
CA GLY A 126 -13.24 -7.93 -27.98
C GLY A 126 -13.01 -6.60 -27.27
N CYS A 127 -13.65 -6.35 -26.13
CA CYS A 127 -13.40 -5.17 -25.32
C CYS A 127 -12.13 -5.32 -24.50
N VAL A 128 -11.47 -4.19 -24.18
CA VAL A 128 -10.39 -4.13 -23.19
C VAL A 128 -10.98 -3.45 -21.96
N ARG A 129 -10.93 -4.14 -20.81
CA ARG A 129 -11.46 -3.62 -19.56
C ARG A 129 -10.34 -3.06 -18.69
N GLU A 130 -10.66 -2.02 -17.92
CA GLU A 130 -9.72 -1.26 -17.11
C GLU A 130 -10.06 -1.28 -15.62
N ILE A 131 -9.03 -1.08 -14.78
CA ILE A 131 -9.20 -0.75 -13.35
C ILE A 131 -9.18 0.77 -13.21
N LEU A 132 -10.22 1.32 -12.61
CA LEU A 132 -10.37 2.74 -12.35
C LEU A 132 -9.85 3.08 -10.95
N PHE A 133 -8.88 4.00 -10.86
CA PHE A 133 -8.42 4.61 -9.60
C PHE A 133 -9.12 5.96 -9.40
N PRO A 134 -10.06 6.06 -8.44
CA PRO A 134 -10.85 7.28 -8.24
C PRO A 134 -10.04 8.42 -7.61
N LEU A 135 -8.85 8.11 -7.10
CA LEU A 135 -7.94 9.02 -6.43
C LEU A 135 -6.50 8.62 -6.74
N CYS A 136 -5.79 9.42 -7.55
CA CYS A 136 -4.34 9.32 -7.73
C CYS A 136 -3.65 10.49 -7.03
N PRO A 137 -2.50 10.28 -6.35
CA PRO A 137 -1.61 9.11 -6.45
C PRO A 137 -2.07 7.90 -5.65
N ASP A 138 -1.63 6.69 -6.06
CA ASP A 138 -1.82 5.44 -5.32
C ASP A 138 -0.55 4.57 -5.43
N TYR A 139 -0.59 3.34 -4.93
CA TYR A 139 0.58 2.48 -4.73
C TYR A 139 1.29 2.17 -6.05
N VAL A 140 2.55 2.61 -6.15
CA VAL A 140 3.40 2.44 -7.35
C VAL A 140 3.53 0.98 -7.81
N GLY A 141 3.45 0.03 -6.89
CA GLY A 141 3.55 -1.40 -7.20
C GLY A 141 2.40 -1.97 -8.03
N TYR A 142 1.34 -1.20 -8.30
CA TYR A 142 0.28 -1.63 -9.23
C TYR A 142 0.68 -1.46 -10.68
N GLN A 143 1.49 -0.45 -11.01
CA GLN A 143 1.82 -0.07 -12.37
C GLN A 143 2.30 -1.25 -13.25
N SER A 144 3.18 -2.08 -12.72
CA SER A 144 3.81 -3.20 -13.43
C SER A 144 3.01 -4.52 -13.37
N GLN A 145 1.78 -4.51 -12.83
CA GLN A 145 1.02 -5.75 -12.62
C GLN A 145 0.16 -6.18 -13.82
N SER A 146 0.06 -5.39 -14.86
CA SER A 146 -0.70 -5.75 -16.06
C SER A 146 0.03 -6.83 -16.89
N LEU A 147 -0.68 -7.90 -17.26
CA LEU A 147 -0.18 -8.92 -18.19
C LEU A 147 -0.37 -8.53 -19.67
N CYS A 148 -1.23 -7.57 -19.96
CA CYS A 148 -1.58 -7.21 -21.34
C CYS A 148 -0.95 -5.90 -21.83
N GLY A 149 -0.04 -5.30 -21.07
CA GLY A 149 0.58 -4.01 -21.43
C GLY A 149 -0.43 -2.85 -21.50
N GLY A 150 0.06 -1.63 -21.63
CA GLY A 150 -0.77 -0.48 -21.99
C GLY A 150 -1.91 -0.15 -21.03
N VAL A 151 -3.12 -0.05 -21.53
CA VAL A 151 -4.25 0.66 -20.91
C VAL A 151 -5.09 -0.22 -19.99
N MET A 152 -4.48 -0.84 -18.97
CA MET A 152 -5.24 -1.57 -17.97
C MET A 152 -5.66 -0.69 -16.77
N PHE A 153 -5.02 0.46 -16.60
CA PHE A 153 -5.23 1.36 -15.46
C PHE A 153 -5.64 2.74 -15.93
N ARG A 154 -6.68 3.27 -15.33
CA ARG A 154 -7.13 4.65 -15.53
C ARG A 154 -7.29 5.34 -14.19
N GLY A 155 -6.68 6.50 -14.03
CA GLY A 155 -6.74 7.31 -12.82
C GLY A 155 -7.50 8.60 -12.99
N ILE A 156 -8.02 9.11 -11.88
CA ILE A 156 -8.64 10.42 -11.78
C ILE A 156 -7.72 11.33 -10.97
N ARG A 157 -7.44 12.54 -11.46
CA ARG A 157 -6.74 13.56 -10.69
C ARG A 157 -7.53 13.89 -9.42
N PRO A 158 -6.86 14.02 -8.26
CA PRO A 158 -7.54 14.39 -7.03
C PRO A 158 -7.93 15.87 -7.05
N GLY A 159 -8.96 16.21 -6.29
CA GLY A 159 -9.09 17.57 -5.77
C GLY A 159 -8.04 17.82 -4.70
N ILE A 160 -7.42 19.00 -4.69
CA ILE A 160 -6.46 19.43 -3.67
C ILE A 160 -7.16 20.43 -2.76
N ARG A 161 -7.39 20.05 -1.49
CA ARG A 161 -7.98 20.93 -0.49
C ARG A 161 -6.90 21.42 0.47
N MET A 162 -6.61 22.73 0.44
CA MET A 162 -5.74 23.35 1.43
C MET A 162 -6.45 23.41 2.77
N LEU A 163 -5.77 22.98 3.83
CA LEU A 163 -6.27 22.99 5.21
C LEU A 163 -5.68 24.16 5.99
N ASP A 164 -4.40 24.48 5.74
CA ASP A 164 -3.68 25.62 6.25
C ASP A 164 -2.52 25.98 5.28
N ALA A 165 -1.59 26.82 5.71
CA ALA A 165 -0.47 27.26 4.87
C ALA A 165 0.44 26.13 4.40
N HIS A 166 0.57 25.07 5.23
CA HIS A 166 1.51 23.99 5.00
C HIS A 166 0.84 22.60 4.90
N THR A 167 -0.46 22.51 5.14
CA THR A 167 -1.18 21.23 5.13
C THR A 167 -2.24 21.20 4.04
N PHE A 168 -2.24 20.13 3.25
CA PHE A 168 -3.28 19.88 2.25
C PHE A 168 -3.81 18.44 2.38
N LYS A 169 -4.94 18.19 1.72
CA LYS A 169 -5.55 16.86 1.62
C LYS A 169 -6.05 16.62 0.20
N TYR A 170 -5.76 15.44 -0.33
CA TYR A 170 -6.42 14.95 -1.53
C TYR A 170 -7.83 14.48 -1.22
N VAL A 171 -8.75 14.81 -2.08
CA VAL A 171 -10.15 14.40 -2.04
C VAL A 171 -10.55 13.82 -3.39
N ILE A 172 -11.52 12.93 -3.42
CA ILE A 172 -12.05 12.38 -4.67
C ILE A 172 -12.77 13.49 -5.43
N ASP A 173 -12.39 13.72 -6.68
CA ASP A 173 -13.11 14.61 -7.58
C ASP A 173 -14.26 13.83 -8.24
N PHE A 174 -15.39 13.83 -7.57
CA PHE A 174 -16.58 13.11 -8.03
C PHE A 174 -17.21 13.69 -9.29
N ASP A 175 -16.90 14.92 -9.66
CA ASP A 175 -17.43 15.55 -10.89
C ASP A 175 -16.67 15.03 -12.13
N ARG A 176 -15.40 14.60 -11.92
CA ARG A 176 -14.58 13.95 -12.94
C ARG A 176 -14.65 12.44 -12.92
N LEU A 177 -15.24 11.85 -11.87
CA LEU A 177 -15.30 10.41 -11.71
C LEU A 177 -16.36 9.81 -12.63
N ASP A 178 -15.91 9.16 -13.69
CA ASP A 178 -16.74 8.50 -14.69
C ASP A 178 -16.46 6.99 -14.69
N ILE A 179 -17.46 6.20 -14.27
CA ILE A 179 -17.43 4.73 -14.34
C ILE A 179 -17.98 4.31 -15.68
N ARG A 180 -17.09 3.96 -16.62
CA ARG A 180 -17.43 3.64 -18.01
C ARG A 180 -17.81 2.17 -18.16
N PRO A 181 -18.43 1.78 -19.31
CA PRO A 181 -18.72 0.38 -19.62
C PRO A 181 -17.47 -0.53 -19.60
N GLU A 182 -16.29 0.03 -19.92
CA GLU A 182 -14.99 -0.66 -19.90
C GLU A 182 -14.41 -0.81 -18.48
N THR A 183 -14.96 -0.12 -17.48
CA THR A 183 -14.49 -0.23 -16.10
C THR A 183 -14.84 -1.60 -15.52
N ALA A 184 -13.82 -2.41 -15.22
CA ALA A 184 -13.98 -3.74 -14.62
C ALA A 184 -14.10 -3.69 -13.09
N ALA A 185 -13.40 -2.74 -12.46
CA ALA A 185 -13.45 -2.48 -11.02
C ALA A 185 -12.98 -1.07 -10.72
N VAL A 186 -13.42 -0.52 -9.60
CA VAL A 186 -12.87 0.69 -9.00
C VAL A 186 -11.94 0.26 -7.87
N CYS A 187 -10.69 0.75 -7.84
CA CYS A 187 -9.69 0.33 -6.87
C CYS A 187 -9.04 1.54 -6.18
N MET A 188 -8.81 1.44 -4.87
CA MET A 188 -8.01 2.40 -4.11
C MET A 188 -7.40 1.77 -2.86
N SER A 189 -6.30 2.32 -2.36
CA SER A 189 -5.76 1.98 -1.03
C SER A 189 -6.32 2.91 0.06
N ARG A 190 -6.62 2.33 1.26
CA ARG A 190 -7.20 3.10 2.38
C ARG A 190 -6.70 2.57 3.74
N PRO A 191 -5.80 3.28 4.44
CA PRO A 191 -5.05 4.48 4.07
C PRO A 191 -4.19 4.33 2.82
N THR A 192 -4.04 5.44 2.10
CA THR A 192 -3.34 5.42 0.81
C THR A 192 -1.82 5.39 1.00
N ASN A 193 -1.15 4.52 0.28
CA ASN A 193 0.26 4.63 -0.03
C ASN A 193 0.36 5.31 -1.42
N PRO A 194 0.88 6.56 -1.55
CA PRO A 194 1.99 7.12 -0.76
C PRO A 194 1.61 8.14 0.31
N THR A 195 0.39 8.63 0.34
CA THR A 195 0.04 9.92 0.96
C THR A 195 -0.35 9.83 2.44
N GLY A 196 -0.66 8.64 2.94
CA GLY A 196 -1.28 8.46 4.24
C GLY A 196 -2.73 8.98 4.31
N ASN A 197 -3.34 9.29 3.15
CA ASN A 197 -4.70 9.78 3.06
C ASN A 197 -5.70 8.69 3.51
N VAL A 198 -6.69 9.08 4.26
CA VAL A 198 -7.87 8.28 4.52
C VAL A 198 -9.05 8.93 3.81
N VAL A 199 -9.50 8.31 2.72
CA VAL A 199 -10.78 8.65 2.10
C VAL A 199 -11.86 8.54 3.16
N THR A 200 -12.71 9.57 3.31
CA THR A 200 -13.71 9.62 4.39
C THR A 200 -14.75 8.53 4.26
N ASP A 201 -15.47 8.25 5.35
CA ASP A 201 -16.55 7.24 5.30
C ASP A 201 -17.65 7.67 4.31
N GLU A 202 -17.95 8.98 4.23
CA GLU A 202 -18.92 9.55 3.29
C GLU A 202 -18.47 9.42 1.81
N GLU A 203 -17.20 9.70 1.52
CA GLU A 203 -16.63 9.49 0.19
C GLU A 203 -16.66 7.99 -0.19
N LEU A 204 -16.35 7.11 0.76
CA LEU A 204 -16.41 5.67 0.55
C LEU A 204 -17.86 5.20 0.28
N ASP A 205 -18.83 5.66 1.06
CA ASP A 205 -20.23 5.30 0.87
C ASP A 205 -20.74 5.78 -0.50
N ARG A 206 -20.37 6.98 -0.94
CA ARG A 206 -20.67 7.47 -2.28
C ARG A 206 -20.06 6.59 -3.39
N LEU A 207 -18.80 6.16 -3.24
CA LEU A 207 -18.17 5.23 -4.17
C LEU A 207 -18.89 3.88 -4.21
N ARG A 208 -19.29 3.33 -3.07
CA ARG A 208 -20.04 2.08 -2.98
C ARG A 208 -21.37 2.18 -3.73
N GLU A 209 -22.09 3.28 -3.57
CA GLU A 209 -23.33 3.50 -4.32
C GLU A 209 -23.09 3.61 -5.84
N MET A 210 -22.05 4.34 -6.26
CA MET A 210 -21.73 4.51 -7.68
C MET A 210 -21.32 3.18 -8.32
N THR A 211 -20.45 2.41 -7.67
CA THR A 211 -19.98 1.11 -8.17
C THR A 211 -21.12 0.07 -8.20
N ALA A 212 -21.98 0.06 -7.18
CA ALA A 212 -23.17 -0.81 -7.16
C ALA A 212 -24.16 -0.50 -8.31
N ARG A 213 -24.41 0.78 -8.58
CA ARG A 213 -25.25 1.20 -9.73
C ARG A 213 -24.65 0.81 -11.07
N ALA A 214 -23.32 0.89 -11.19
CA ALA A 214 -22.62 0.49 -12.41
C ALA A 214 -22.44 -1.02 -12.55
N GLY A 215 -22.74 -1.81 -11.50
CA GLY A 215 -22.55 -3.27 -11.50
C GLY A 215 -21.09 -3.71 -11.48
N VAL A 216 -20.18 -2.86 -11.03
CA VAL A 216 -18.75 -3.16 -10.92
C VAL A 216 -18.30 -3.25 -9.45
N PRO A 217 -17.34 -4.13 -9.09
CA PRO A 217 -16.88 -4.22 -7.71
C PRO A 217 -16.03 -2.99 -7.29
N LEU A 218 -16.15 -2.63 -6.00
CA LEU A 218 -15.24 -1.68 -5.35
C LEU A 218 -14.14 -2.47 -4.63
N MET A 219 -12.90 -2.31 -5.08
CA MET A 219 -11.72 -2.93 -4.48
C MET A 219 -11.03 -1.96 -3.54
N ILE A 220 -10.85 -2.36 -2.28
CA ILE A 220 -10.11 -1.61 -1.27
C ILE A 220 -8.85 -2.38 -0.88
N ASP A 221 -7.68 -1.78 -1.14
CA ASP A 221 -6.44 -2.26 -0.55
C ASP A 221 -6.33 -1.73 0.89
N ASN A 222 -6.58 -2.62 1.84
CA ASN A 222 -6.58 -2.34 3.27
C ASN A 222 -5.28 -2.79 3.95
N ALA A 223 -4.14 -2.56 3.31
CA ALA A 223 -2.85 -2.96 3.88
C ALA A 223 -2.51 -2.28 5.21
N TYR A 224 -3.07 -1.10 5.49
CA TYR A 224 -2.82 -0.28 6.68
C TYR A 224 -4.04 -0.06 7.56
N GLY A 225 -5.23 -0.25 7.04
CA GLY A 225 -6.48 0.16 7.68
C GLY A 225 -7.01 -0.81 8.74
N PRO A 226 -8.18 -0.44 9.33
CA PRO A 226 -8.85 -1.29 10.33
C PRO A 226 -9.48 -2.52 9.68
N PRO A 227 -9.72 -3.61 10.46
CA PRO A 227 -9.36 -3.74 11.87
C PRO A 227 -7.90 -4.13 12.10
N LEU A 228 -7.18 -4.58 11.08
CA LEU A 228 -5.78 -5.00 11.13
C LEU A 228 -5.02 -4.49 9.90
N PRO A 229 -3.85 -3.89 10.06
CA PRO A 229 -3.10 -3.56 11.29
C PRO A 229 -3.63 -2.34 12.04
N ASN A 230 -4.58 -1.60 11.47
CA ASN A 230 -5.20 -0.39 12.00
C ASN A 230 -4.21 0.77 12.24
N ILE A 231 -3.29 0.98 11.30
CA ILE A 231 -2.37 2.14 11.33
C ILE A 231 -3.13 3.35 10.76
N CYS A 232 -4.13 3.80 11.53
CA CYS A 232 -4.95 4.97 11.24
C CYS A 232 -4.87 5.96 12.40
N PHE A 233 -4.76 7.25 12.07
CA PHE A 233 -4.63 8.33 13.05
C PHE A 233 -5.92 9.15 13.18
N VAL A 234 -6.90 8.84 12.35
CA VAL A 234 -8.26 9.37 12.37
C VAL A 234 -9.26 8.21 12.52
N PRO A 235 -10.48 8.46 12.99
CA PRO A 235 -11.52 7.44 13.02
C PRO A 235 -11.83 6.93 11.60
N VAL A 236 -11.91 5.62 11.45
CA VAL A 236 -12.21 4.94 10.18
C VAL A 236 -13.11 3.76 10.45
N LYS A 237 -14.22 3.65 9.76
CA LYS A 237 -15.09 2.48 9.83
C LYS A 237 -14.60 1.40 8.86
N PRO A 238 -14.35 0.16 9.34
CA PRO A 238 -14.17 -0.98 8.45
C PRO A 238 -15.45 -1.18 7.61
N ALA A 239 -15.29 -1.31 6.31
CA ALA A 239 -16.42 -1.49 5.41
C ALA A 239 -16.23 -2.73 4.54
N TRP A 240 -17.30 -3.51 4.39
CA TRP A 240 -17.40 -4.61 3.44
C TRP A 240 -18.86 -4.90 3.12
N ASP A 241 -19.14 -5.25 1.89
CA ASP A 241 -20.38 -5.84 1.40
C ASP A 241 -20.09 -6.75 0.20
N GLU A 242 -21.12 -7.44 -0.32
CA GLU A 242 -21.01 -8.40 -1.41
C GLU A 242 -20.51 -7.79 -2.75
N ASN A 243 -20.58 -6.46 -2.92
CA ASN A 243 -20.02 -5.76 -4.08
C ASN A 243 -18.58 -5.29 -3.87
N MET A 244 -18.01 -5.50 -2.67
CA MET A 244 -16.65 -5.11 -2.35
C MET A 244 -15.68 -6.28 -2.46
N ILE A 245 -14.44 -5.95 -2.84
CA ILE A 245 -13.26 -6.80 -2.73
C ILE A 245 -12.30 -6.10 -1.76
N LEU A 246 -12.02 -6.71 -0.62
CA LEU A 246 -11.09 -6.18 0.35
C LEU A 246 -9.80 -7.00 0.32
N THR A 247 -8.64 -6.34 0.17
CA THR A 247 -7.35 -6.99 0.35
C THR A 247 -6.73 -6.56 1.67
N MET A 248 -6.10 -7.51 2.38
CA MET A 248 -5.38 -7.27 3.63
C MET A 248 -4.02 -7.98 3.58
N SER A 249 -3.12 -7.67 4.50
CA SER A 249 -1.79 -8.28 4.54
C SER A 249 -1.26 -8.37 5.97
N LEU A 250 -0.54 -9.45 6.26
CA LEU A 250 0.20 -9.58 7.52
C LEU A 250 1.54 -8.81 7.50
N SER A 251 1.90 -8.18 6.38
CA SER A 251 3.17 -7.46 6.26
C SER A 251 3.30 -6.34 7.29
N LYS A 252 2.23 -5.56 7.50
CA LYS A 252 2.30 -4.35 8.33
C LYS A 252 2.09 -4.59 9.84
N ILE A 253 1.81 -5.83 10.22
CA ILE A 253 1.88 -6.27 11.61
C ILE A 253 3.26 -6.84 11.99
N GLY A 254 4.30 -6.60 11.17
CA GLY A 254 5.67 -7.05 11.42
C GLY A 254 6.05 -8.39 10.79
N LEU A 255 5.26 -8.91 9.85
CA LEU A 255 5.49 -10.21 9.18
C LEU A 255 5.63 -10.10 7.65
N PRO A 256 6.37 -9.11 7.09
CA PRO A 256 6.48 -8.96 5.63
C PRO A 256 7.13 -10.18 4.96
N GLY A 257 8.09 -10.82 5.60
CA GLY A 257 8.81 -11.99 5.09
C GLY A 257 7.95 -13.25 4.95
N THR A 258 6.82 -13.34 5.65
CA THR A 258 5.92 -14.51 5.56
C THR A 258 5.05 -14.51 4.29
N ARG A 259 5.06 -13.42 3.53
CA ARG A 259 4.31 -13.28 2.27
C ARG A 259 2.86 -13.78 2.38
N THR A 260 2.10 -13.22 3.32
CA THR A 260 0.69 -13.59 3.53
C THR A 260 -0.20 -12.39 3.20
N GLY A 261 -0.98 -12.53 2.12
CA GLY A 261 -2.06 -11.64 1.72
C GLY A 261 -3.41 -12.32 1.93
N ILE A 262 -4.44 -11.54 2.12
CA ILE A 262 -5.81 -11.99 2.37
C ILE A 262 -6.71 -11.28 1.37
N VAL A 263 -7.58 -12.03 0.70
CA VAL A 263 -8.65 -11.48 -0.16
C VAL A 263 -9.97 -11.83 0.48
N ILE A 264 -10.85 -10.83 0.63
CA ILE A 264 -12.22 -10.99 1.12
C ILE A 264 -13.16 -10.49 0.02
N ALA A 265 -14.00 -11.36 -0.47
CA ALA A 265 -14.97 -11.06 -1.54
C ALA A 265 -16.12 -12.07 -1.56
N ARG A 266 -17.05 -11.87 -2.45
CA ARG A 266 -18.11 -12.87 -2.70
C ARG A 266 -17.53 -14.19 -3.21
N PRO A 267 -18.21 -15.34 -2.97
CA PRO A 267 -17.61 -16.67 -3.17
C PRO A 267 -17.19 -17.01 -4.61
N ASP A 268 -17.82 -16.42 -5.63
CA ASP A 268 -17.42 -16.62 -7.04
C ASP A 268 -16.05 -16.01 -7.36
N ILE A 269 -15.78 -14.81 -6.83
CA ILE A 269 -14.47 -14.15 -6.93
C ILE A 269 -13.41 -14.97 -6.17
N ILE A 270 -13.72 -15.41 -4.96
CA ILE A 270 -12.80 -16.21 -4.15
C ILE A 270 -12.42 -17.52 -4.83
N ARG A 271 -13.39 -18.24 -5.44
CA ARG A 271 -13.08 -19.45 -6.22
C ARG A 271 -12.12 -19.17 -7.37
N ALA A 272 -12.31 -18.06 -8.08
CA ALA A 272 -11.41 -17.66 -9.17
C ALA A 272 -9.99 -17.29 -8.65
N VAL A 273 -9.91 -16.57 -7.54
CA VAL A 273 -8.62 -16.25 -6.87
C VAL A 273 -7.89 -17.54 -6.49
N VAL A 274 -8.58 -18.50 -5.85
CA VAL A 274 -7.99 -19.81 -5.46
C VAL A 274 -7.48 -20.57 -6.69
N SER A 275 -8.22 -20.56 -7.80
CA SER A 275 -7.77 -21.19 -9.05
C SER A 275 -6.50 -20.54 -9.60
N MET A 276 -6.39 -19.21 -9.57
CA MET A 276 -5.18 -18.50 -10.00
C MET A 276 -4.00 -18.75 -9.06
N VAL A 277 -4.21 -18.80 -7.75
CA VAL A 277 -3.18 -19.19 -6.76
C VAL A 277 -2.70 -20.61 -7.03
N THR A 278 -3.62 -21.54 -7.28
CA THR A 278 -3.25 -22.93 -7.60
C THR A 278 -2.38 -23.00 -8.86
N THR A 279 -2.73 -22.24 -9.89
CA THR A 279 -1.97 -22.22 -11.16
C THR A 279 -0.59 -21.58 -11.00
N SER A 280 -0.48 -20.49 -10.23
CA SER A 280 0.75 -19.71 -10.14
C SER A 280 1.74 -20.21 -9.09
N SER A 281 1.26 -20.81 -7.99
CA SER A 281 2.10 -21.17 -6.84
C SER A 281 1.67 -22.44 -6.09
N LEU A 282 0.71 -23.21 -6.59
CA LEU A 282 0.04 -24.37 -5.99
C LEU A 282 -0.74 -24.00 -4.73
N CYS A 283 -0.11 -23.33 -3.77
CA CYS A 283 -0.71 -22.90 -2.51
C CYS A 283 0.01 -21.66 -1.97
N PRO A 284 -0.64 -20.89 -1.08
CA PRO A 284 0.00 -19.80 -0.37
C PRO A 284 0.95 -20.29 0.72
N ASN A 285 1.85 -19.41 1.17
CA ASN A 285 2.67 -19.67 2.35
C ASN A 285 1.76 -19.74 3.61
N ASN A 286 1.91 -20.81 4.39
CA ASN A 286 1.09 -21.04 5.59
C ASN A 286 1.78 -20.63 6.91
N LEU A 287 3.08 -20.28 6.89
CA LEU A 287 3.81 -19.92 8.09
C LEU A 287 3.22 -18.68 8.79
N GLY A 288 2.98 -17.60 8.02
CA GLY A 288 2.37 -16.39 8.58
C GLY A 288 0.97 -16.65 9.16
N GLN A 289 0.18 -17.50 8.49
CA GLN A 289 -1.13 -17.92 8.96
C GLN A 289 -1.02 -18.65 10.31
N ALA A 290 -0.10 -19.60 10.41
CA ALA A 290 0.11 -20.39 11.63
C ALA A 290 0.61 -19.53 12.81
N LEU A 291 1.51 -18.56 12.55
CA LEU A 291 2.01 -17.64 13.57
C LEU A 291 0.91 -16.76 14.17
N VAL A 292 -0.02 -16.33 13.33
CA VAL A 292 -1.03 -15.30 13.69
C VAL A 292 -2.28 -15.95 14.30
N THR A 293 -2.66 -17.16 13.89
CA THR A 293 -3.92 -17.80 14.29
C THR A 293 -4.18 -17.79 15.79
N PRO A 294 -3.25 -18.19 16.67
CA PRO A 294 -3.52 -18.17 18.12
C PRO A 294 -3.89 -16.79 18.65
N TYR A 295 -3.26 -15.74 18.12
CA TYR A 295 -3.45 -14.36 18.53
C TYR A 295 -4.69 -13.69 17.95
N LEU A 296 -5.24 -14.23 16.85
CA LEU A 296 -6.59 -13.91 16.40
C LEU A 296 -7.64 -14.53 17.32
N GLU A 297 -7.41 -15.81 17.73
CA GLU A 297 -8.34 -16.57 18.54
C GLU A 297 -8.51 -16.02 19.96
N ASP A 298 -7.43 -15.46 20.55
CA ASP A 298 -7.42 -14.92 21.93
C ASP A 298 -7.52 -13.39 22.02
N GLY A 299 -7.60 -12.68 20.87
CA GLY A 299 -7.70 -11.22 20.78
C GLY A 299 -6.37 -10.48 21.02
N THR A 300 -5.26 -11.18 21.21
CA THR A 300 -3.94 -10.55 21.42
C THR A 300 -3.52 -9.73 20.22
N LEU A 301 -3.78 -10.19 18.99
CA LEU A 301 -3.41 -9.45 17.79
C LEU A 301 -4.08 -8.07 17.72
N GLU A 302 -5.38 -7.99 17.97
CA GLU A 302 -6.11 -6.74 18.00
C GLU A 302 -5.54 -5.79 19.06
N ARG A 303 -5.27 -6.31 20.25
CA ARG A 303 -4.69 -5.53 21.34
C ARG A 303 -3.32 -4.97 20.96
N VAL A 304 -2.44 -5.75 20.36
CA VAL A 304 -1.11 -5.31 19.91
C VAL A 304 -1.24 -4.25 18.81
N CYS A 305 -2.15 -4.40 17.87
CA CYS A 305 -2.40 -3.39 16.84
C CYS A 305 -2.85 -2.07 17.47
N ARG A 306 -3.81 -2.11 18.39
CA ARG A 306 -4.39 -0.92 19.05
C ARG A 306 -3.44 -0.25 20.04
N GLU A 307 -2.71 -1.04 20.84
CA GLU A 307 -1.97 -0.51 22.01
C GLU A 307 -0.46 -0.34 21.72
N THR A 308 0.06 -0.99 20.70
CA THR A 308 1.49 -0.92 20.34
C THR A 308 1.72 -0.32 18.95
N LEU A 309 1.14 -0.94 17.91
CA LEU A 309 1.41 -0.53 16.52
C LEU A 309 0.90 0.88 16.22
N THR A 310 -0.40 1.13 16.41
CA THR A 310 -1.00 2.43 16.08
C THR A 310 -0.37 3.57 16.89
N PRO A 311 -0.15 3.47 18.21
CA PRO A 311 0.53 4.52 18.97
C PRO A 311 1.98 4.74 18.55
N PHE A 312 2.71 3.69 18.19
CA PHE A 312 4.08 3.80 17.69
C PHE A 312 4.13 4.64 16.40
N TYR A 313 3.36 4.25 15.39
CA TYR A 313 3.36 4.97 14.11
C TYR A 313 2.80 6.38 14.21
N ARG A 314 1.84 6.63 15.09
CA ARG A 314 1.35 7.99 15.38
C ARG A 314 2.46 8.88 15.94
N ARG A 315 3.23 8.41 16.94
CA ARG A 315 4.37 9.17 17.49
C ARG A 315 5.43 9.45 16.44
N GLN A 316 5.76 8.47 15.62
CA GLN A 316 6.73 8.64 14.52
C GLN A 316 6.26 9.68 13.49
N ALA A 317 4.96 9.66 13.14
CA ALA A 317 4.39 10.67 12.26
C ALA A 317 4.43 12.08 12.88
N GLU A 318 4.03 12.20 14.15
CA GLU A 318 4.05 13.47 14.90
C GLU A 318 5.48 14.01 15.02
N PHE A 319 6.46 13.17 15.32
CA PHE A 319 7.87 13.55 15.35
C PHE A 319 8.36 14.05 13.98
N ALA A 320 8.09 13.31 12.91
CA ALA A 320 8.50 13.71 11.58
C ALA A 320 7.83 15.03 11.13
N LEU A 321 6.54 15.20 11.41
CA LEU A 321 5.80 16.44 11.12
C LEU A 321 6.37 17.65 11.88
N ALA A 322 6.74 17.46 13.15
CA ALA A 322 7.31 18.55 13.97
C ALA A 322 8.67 19.06 13.45
N LEU A 323 9.41 18.23 12.69
CA LEU A 323 10.68 18.62 12.08
C LEU A 323 10.50 19.53 10.86
N LEU A 324 9.38 19.46 10.14
CA LEU A 324 9.22 20.12 8.85
C LEU A 324 9.36 21.65 8.94
N PRO A 325 8.65 22.37 9.84
CA PRO A 325 8.80 23.82 9.96
C PRO A 325 10.21 24.23 10.44
N GLU A 326 10.83 23.43 11.32
CA GLU A 326 12.22 23.67 11.77
C GLU A 326 13.21 23.60 10.58
N LEU A 327 13.03 22.59 9.72
CA LEU A 327 13.99 22.28 8.66
C LEU A 327 13.76 23.10 7.38
N PHE A 328 12.52 23.30 6.96
CA PHE A 328 12.20 24.02 5.73
C PHE A 328 12.06 25.53 5.93
N GLY A 329 11.57 26.00 7.10
CA GLY A 329 11.33 27.41 7.38
C GLY A 329 10.19 27.99 6.54
N GLU A 330 10.11 29.33 6.50
CA GLU A 330 9.03 30.08 5.81
C GLU A 330 9.40 30.48 4.35
N SER A 331 10.67 30.36 3.97
CA SER A 331 11.16 30.85 2.67
C SER A 331 10.92 29.89 1.51
N ILE A 332 10.51 28.68 1.81
CA ILE A 332 10.23 27.60 0.83
C ILE A 332 8.74 27.32 0.81
N PRO A 333 8.09 27.22 -0.36
CA PRO A 333 6.69 26.87 -0.46
C PRO A 333 6.47 25.35 -0.30
N TRP A 334 6.79 24.82 0.90
CA TRP A 334 6.59 23.42 1.22
C TRP A 334 5.20 23.16 1.80
N ARG A 335 4.67 21.98 1.48
CA ARG A 335 3.43 21.46 2.06
C ARG A 335 3.54 19.98 2.34
N VAL A 336 2.75 19.51 3.29
CA VAL A 336 2.62 18.08 3.61
C VAL A 336 1.16 17.67 3.52
N HIS A 337 0.91 16.51 2.95
CA HIS A 337 -0.43 15.92 2.98
C HIS A 337 -0.78 15.60 4.44
N LYS A 338 -2.03 15.87 4.84
CA LYS A 338 -2.54 15.54 6.18
C LYS A 338 -2.25 14.07 6.49
N SER A 339 -1.44 13.80 7.49
CA SER A 339 -1.07 12.45 7.91
C SER A 339 -2.22 11.80 8.68
N GLU A 340 -2.99 10.96 8.02
CA GLU A 340 -4.19 10.31 8.58
C GLU A 340 -3.99 8.82 8.83
N GLY A 341 -2.89 8.23 8.31
CA GLY A 341 -2.56 6.82 8.50
C GLY A 341 -1.35 6.37 7.69
N ALA A 342 -1.17 5.07 7.58
CA ALA A 342 -0.02 4.41 6.97
C ALA A 342 1.31 4.75 7.66
N MET A 343 2.42 4.76 6.91
CA MET A 343 3.78 4.89 7.45
C MET A 343 4.58 5.95 6.68
N PHE A 344 3.89 6.90 6.03
CA PHE A 344 4.51 7.83 5.09
C PHE A 344 4.06 9.26 5.32
N LEU A 345 4.98 10.22 5.06
CA LEU A 345 4.64 11.60 4.74
C LEU A 345 4.72 11.79 3.24
N TRP A 346 3.83 12.60 2.71
CA TRP A 346 3.81 13.05 1.33
C TRP A 346 4.05 14.55 1.31
N LEU A 347 5.24 14.95 0.83
CA LEU A 347 5.67 16.33 0.77
C LEU A 347 5.47 16.87 -0.64
N TRP A 348 5.01 18.09 -0.74
CA TRP A 348 4.85 18.86 -1.96
C TRP A 348 5.64 20.17 -1.86
N PHE A 349 6.49 20.43 -2.83
CA PHE A 349 7.29 21.65 -2.98
C PHE A 349 6.78 22.41 -4.19
N GLU A 350 5.81 23.34 -3.98
CA GLU A 350 5.12 24.04 -5.05
C GLU A 350 6.11 24.91 -5.85
N GLY A 351 6.12 24.71 -7.18
CA GLY A 351 7.05 25.40 -8.08
C GLY A 351 8.51 24.94 -7.91
N LEU A 352 8.74 23.69 -7.48
CA LEU A 352 10.10 23.12 -7.37
C LEU A 352 10.87 23.29 -8.68
N PRO A 353 12.02 24.00 -8.70
CA PRO A 353 12.75 24.33 -9.94
C PRO A 353 13.42 23.14 -10.62
N ILE A 354 13.46 22.01 -9.95
CA ILE A 354 13.98 20.72 -10.44
C ILE A 354 12.87 19.67 -10.36
N THR A 355 13.02 18.53 -11.02
CA THR A 355 12.06 17.43 -10.86
C THR A 355 12.26 16.69 -9.53
N CYS A 356 11.20 16.04 -9.03
CA CYS A 356 11.31 15.15 -7.86
C CYS A 356 12.31 14.00 -8.08
N GLN A 357 12.54 13.59 -9.34
CA GLN A 357 13.57 12.61 -9.68
C GLN A 357 14.97 13.19 -9.48
N GLU A 358 15.23 14.40 -9.94
CA GLU A 358 16.52 15.06 -9.71
C GLU A 358 16.75 15.33 -8.22
N LEU A 359 15.72 15.75 -7.48
CA LEU A 359 15.81 15.89 -6.02
C LEU A 359 16.20 14.57 -5.36
N TYR A 360 15.61 13.45 -5.79
CA TYR A 360 15.97 12.11 -5.31
C TYR A 360 17.43 11.79 -5.55
N GLU A 361 17.96 12.01 -6.78
CA GLU A 361 19.37 11.74 -7.09
C GLU A 361 20.34 12.58 -6.25
N ARG A 362 20.00 13.85 -6.01
CA ARG A 362 20.78 14.74 -5.13
C ARG A 362 20.80 14.24 -3.67
N CYS A 363 19.65 13.83 -3.15
CA CYS A 363 19.55 13.24 -1.80
C CYS A 363 20.30 11.90 -1.71
N LYS A 364 20.16 11.04 -2.70
CA LYS A 364 20.84 9.74 -2.81
C LYS A 364 22.37 9.88 -2.78
N ALA A 365 22.91 10.87 -3.49
CA ALA A 365 24.33 11.17 -3.48
C ALA A 365 24.87 11.54 -2.09
N ARG A 366 23.99 11.92 -1.16
CA ARG A 366 24.29 12.23 0.25
C ARG A 366 23.87 11.12 1.22
N GLY A 367 23.53 9.92 0.70
CA GLY A 367 23.12 8.77 1.50
C GLY A 367 21.69 8.86 2.06
N CYS A 368 20.83 9.68 1.47
CA CYS A 368 19.41 9.77 1.83
C CYS A 368 18.52 9.30 0.67
N PHE A 369 17.78 8.21 0.89
CA PHE A 369 16.90 7.61 -0.10
C PHE A 369 15.45 8.01 0.18
N VAL A 370 14.81 8.68 -0.76
CA VAL A 370 13.38 9.06 -0.74
C VAL A 370 12.69 8.47 -1.97
N ASN A 371 11.38 8.62 -2.10
CA ASN A 371 10.70 8.19 -3.33
C ASN A 371 10.20 9.39 -4.13
N PRO A 372 10.61 9.52 -5.42
CA PRO A 372 10.04 10.51 -6.32
C PRO A 372 8.53 10.31 -6.47
N GLY A 373 7.77 11.40 -6.35
CA GLY A 373 6.32 11.33 -6.37
C GLY A 373 5.73 10.94 -7.72
N TYR A 374 6.41 11.29 -8.80
CA TYR A 374 5.99 11.01 -10.17
C TYR A 374 5.49 9.57 -10.38
N HIS A 375 6.19 8.58 -9.86
CA HIS A 375 5.87 7.16 -10.06
C HIS A 375 4.53 6.72 -9.47
N PHE A 376 3.99 7.46 -8.49
CA PHE A 376 2.71 7.13 -7.85
C PHE A 376 1.49 7.64 -8.63
N PHE A 377 1.73 8.47 -9.65
CA PHE A 377 0.69 8.98 -10.56
C PHE A 377 0.55 8.13 -11.84
N PHE A 378 0.95 6.87 -11.79
CA PHE A 378 1.07 5.95 -12.92
C PHE A 378 -0.22 5.78 -13.76
N ALA A 379 -1.39 5.90 -13.15
CA ALA A 379 -2.66 5.71 -13.82
C ALA A 379 -3.18 6.99 -14.52
N LEU A 380 -2.52 8.13 -14.31
CA LEU A 380 -2.87 9.38 -14.98
C LEU A 380 -2.20 9.45 -16.35
N PRO A 381 -2.91 9.87 -17.41
CA PRO A 381 -2.30 10.09 -18.71
C PRO A 381 -1.22 11.18 -18.62
N GLU A 382 -0.22 11.08 -19.49
CA GLU A 382 0.67 12.20 -19.75
C GLU A 382 -0.10 13.20 -20.60
N GLU A 383 -0.36 14.37 -20.05
CA GLU A 383 -1.10 15.42 -20.76
C GLU A 383 -0.10 16.37 -21.40
N GLU A 384 0.06 16.26 -22.72
CA GLU A 384 0.87 17.19 -23.51
C GLU A 384 0.26 18.60 -23.51
N ASP A 385 -1.07 18.72 -23.53
CA ASP A 385 -1.78 19.99 -23.66
C ASP A 385 -2.07 20.70 -22.31
N GLN A 386 -1.99 19.97 -21.18
CA GLN A 386 -2.22 20.53 -19.85
C GLN A 386 -1.22 19.94 -18.83
N PRO A 387 0.03 20.40 -18.86
CA PRO A 387 1.03 19.92 -17.91
C PRO A 387 0.56 20.14 -16.47
N TRP A 388 0.67 19.12 -15.65
CA TRP A 388 0.37 19.20 -14.22
C TRP A 388 1.66 19.09 -13.41
N PRO A 389 2.35 20.22 -13.12
CA PRO A 389 3.66 20.22 -12.46
C PRO A 389 3.67 19.47 -11.13
N HIS A 390 2.56 19.49 -10.41
CA HIS A 390 2.40 18.87 -9.10
C HIS A 390 2.93 17.42 -9.01
N ARG A 391 2.76 16.61 -10.08
CA ARG A 391 3.27 15.22 -10.12
C ARG A 391 4.79 15.13 -10.04
N HIS A 392 5.50 16.20 -10.44
CA HIS A 392 6.96 16.30 -10.41
C HIS A 392 7.50 17.06 -9.20
N GLU A 393 6.62 17.59 -8.36
CA GLU A 393 6.95 18.45 -7.21
C GLU A 393 6.80 17.69 -5.87
N CYS A 394 6.40 16.43 -5.90
CA CYS A 394 6.09 15.64 -4.71
C CYS A 394 7.14 14.56 -4.44
N ILE A 395 7.34 14.25 -3.16
CA ILE A 395 8.13 13.09 -2.70
C ILE A 395 7.41 12.35 -1.57
N ARG A 396 7.66 11.04 -1.47
CA ARG A 396 7.23 10.22 -0.33
C ARG A 396 8.39 9.98 0.62
N ILE A 397 8.15 10.18 1.91
CA ILE A 397 9.06 9.89 3.02
C ILE A 397 8.46 8.80 3.91
N SER A 398 9.20 7.73 4.18
CA SER A 398 8.84 6.74 5.20
C SER A 398 9.35 7.19 6.57
N PHE A 399 8.51 7.13 7.59
CA PHE A 399 8.90 7.45 8.98
C PHE A 399 9.08 6.19 9.85
N THR A 400 9.49 5.06 9.25
CA THR A 400 9.71 3.78 9.95
C THR A 400 11.09 3.65 10.56
N GLN A 401 11.99 4.60 10.31
CA GLN A 401 13.36 4.65 10.83
C GLN A 401 13.41 5.24 12.25
N THR A 402 14.59 5.17 12.91
CA THR A 402 14.81 5.85 14.18
C THR A 402 14.70 7.37 14.03
N GLU A 403 14.37 8.07 15.13
CA GLU A 403 14.24 9.54 15.13
C GLU A 403 15.52 10.25 14.64
N ASP A 404 16.71 9.74 15.00
CA ASP A 404 17.99 10.29 14.54
C ASP A 404 18.16 10.19 13.03
N LEU A 405 17.82 9.02 12.43
CA LEU A 405 17.89 8.82 10.99
C LEU A 405 16.82 9.63 10.24
N LEU A 406 15.63 9.78 10.83
CA LEU A 406 14.59 10.66 10.29
C LEU A 406 15.04 12.12 10.26
N ARG A 407 15.57 12.64 11.37
CA ARG A 407 16.11 14.02 11.46
C ARG A 407 17.22 14.23 10.45
N LYS A 408 18.20 13.32 10.41
CA LYS A 408 19.33 13.38 9.46
C LYS A 408 18.85 13.39 8.02
N GLY A 409 17.95 12.46 7.65
CA GLY A 409 17.46 12.33 6.28
C GLY A 409 16.62 13.53 5.86
N LEU A 410 15.69 14.00 6.71
CA LEU A 410 14.89 15.19 6.45
C LEU A 410 15.75 16.46 6.35
N SER A 411 16.85 16.57 7.12
CA SER A 411 17.81 17.68 7.00
C SER A 411 18.50 17.66 5.62
N ILE A 412 18.89 16.49 5.11
CA ILE A 412 19.47 16.36 3.77
C ILE A 412 18.45 16.79 2.70
N VAL A 413 17.19 16.35 2.81
CA VAL A 413 16.14 16.75 1.89
C VAL A 413 15.93 18.26 1.93
N ALA A 414 15.84 18.86 3.12
CA ALA A 414 15.66 20.29 3.28
C ALA A 414 16.81 21.11 2.66
N ASP A 415 18.04 20.67 2.84
CA ASP A 415 19.22 21.33 2.24
C ASP A 415 19.14 21.30 0.70
N GLU A 416 18.81 20.14 0.10
CA GLU A 416 18.76 20.03 -1.37
C GLU A 416 17.57 20.81 -1.95
N VAL A 417 16.44 20.85 -1.26
CA VAL A 417 15.29 21.68 -1.64
C VAL A 417 15.66 23.17 -1.57
N LYS A 418 16.31 23.63 -0.48
CA LYS A 418 16.78 25.02 -0.34
C LYS A 418 17.73 25.43 -1.45
N LYS A 419 18.69 24.56 -1.77
CA LYS A 419 19.61 24.79 -2.90
C LYS A 419 18.87 24.94 -4.23
N ALA A 420 17.86 24.07 -4.48
CA ALA A 420 17.08 24.15 -5.71
C ALA A 420 16.40 25.51 -5.88
N TYR A 421 15.73 26.01 -4.85
CA TYR A 421 15.07 27.32 -4.89
C TYR A 421 16.04 28.50 -4.89
N SER A 422 17.26 28.34 -4.39
CA SER A 422 18.25 29.44 -4.36
C SER A 422 19.00 29.65 -5.70
N HIS A 423 18.91 28.71 -6.63
CA HIS A 423 19.59 28.75 -7.92
C HIS A 423 18.62 29.04 -9.09
N SER A 424 17.35 29.25 -8.78
CA SER A 424 16.32 29.70 -9.70
C SER A 424 16.07 31.21 -9.53
#